data_329292bbc62fe7ee2e7097caee0484a7
#
_entry.id   329292bbc62fe7ee2e7097caee0484a7
#
_cell.length_a   1.000
_cell.length_b   1.000
_cell.length_c   1.000
_cell.angle_alpha   90.00
_cell.angle_beta   90.00
_cell.angle_gamma   90.00
#
_symmetry.space_group_name_H-M   'P 1'
#
loop_
_entity.id
_entity.type
_entity.pdbx_description
1 polymer ?
#
loop_
_entity_poly.entity_id
_entity_poly.type
_entity_poly.pdbx_seq_one_letter_code
_entity_poly.pdbx_strand_id
1 'polypeptide(L)'
;MTIKFSIFQDEELMVAKFSGHISDVELIEQYRNYYESNEGIANFNQLVLFDEATILDLEMESFIEVSKMAGEYLKNSERSIKTAFVTEKTLHKILSDTYKSISDAKVPAASRKTFTNIEAALLWLEVNSDANNFVENIKTE
;
A
#
# COMPACT_ATOMS: atom_id res chain seq x y z
N MET A 1 -6.26 1.16 15.52
CA MET A 1 -6.56 0.68 14.15
C MET A 1 -5.40 -0.15 13.64
N THR A 2 -5.72 -1.26 13.00
CA THR A 2 -4.70 -2.17 12.47
C THR A 2 -4.07 -1.66 11.17
N ILE A 3 -4.76 -0.81 10.44
CA ILE A 3 -4.20 -0.13 9.26
C ILE A 3 -4.34 1.37 9.45
N LYS A 4 -3.22 2.06 9.45
CA LYS A 4 -3.20 3.51 9.59
C LYS A 4 -2.76 4.14 8.27
N PHE A 5 -3.59 5.02 7.73
CA PHE A 5 -3.31 5.73 6.48
C PHE A 5 -2.79 7.13 6.78
N SER A 6 -1.71 7.52 6.12
CA SER A 6 -1.15 8.87 6.21
C SER A 6 -0.95 9.42 4.79
N ILE A 7 -1.26 10.70 4.61
CA ILE A 7 -1.19 11.36 3.31
C ILE A 7 -0.07 12.39 3.34
N PHE A 8 0.83 12.29 2.38
CA PHE A 8 1.94 13.24 2.19
C PHE A 8 1.69 13.95 0.86
N GLN A 9 1.04 15.11 0.93
CA GLN A 9 0.58 15.86 -0.25
C GLN A 9 1.72 16.29 -1.17
N ASP A 10 2.79 16.83 -0.58
CA ASP A 10 3.91 17.35 -1.38
C ASP A 10 4.63 16.24 -2.15
N GLU A 11 4.67 15.05 -1.60
CA GLU A 11 5.30 13.89 -2.22
C GLU A 11 4.32 13.09 -3.08
N GLU A 12 3.05 13.46 -3.06
CA GLU A 12 1.98 12.71 -3.72
C GLU A 12 2.03 11.23 -3.34
N LEU A 13 2.10 10.98 -2.04
CA LEU A 13 2.29 9.64 -1.48
C LEU A 13 1.27 9.35 -0.39
N MET A 14 0.68 8.17 -0.47
CA MET A 14 -0.12 7.60 0.62
C MET A 14 0.70 6.50 1.30
N VAL A 15 0.75 6.52 2.63
CA VAL A 15 1.41 5.48 3.40
C VAL A 15 0.37 4.71 4.21
N ALA A 16 0.35 3.39 4.06
CA ALA A 16 -0.50 2.50 4.83
C ALA A 16 0.40 1.67 5.76
N LYS A 17 0.22 1.83 7.07
CA LYS A 17 0.96 1.07 8.08
C LYS A 17 0.07 -0.02 8.64
N PHE A 18 0.51 -1.26 8.48
CA PHE A 18 -0.19 -2.44 8.98
C PHE A 18 0.43 -2.88 10.29
N SER A 19 -0.39 -3.12 11.31
CA SER A 19 0.06 -3.60 12.61
C SER A 19 -0.97 -4.54 13.23
N GLY A 20 -0.52 -5.47 14.07
CA GLY A 20 -1.39 -6.42 14.75
C GLY A 20 -1.97 -7.47 13.82
N HIS A 21 -3.11 -8.03 14.21
CA HIS A 21 -3.80 -9.09 13.48
C HIS A 21 -4.82 -8.46 12.52
N ILE A 22 -4.64 -8.69 11.23
CA ILE A 22 -5.50 -8.11 10.20
C ILE A 22 -6.31 -9.22 9.55
N SER A 23 -7.64 -9.12 9.68
CA SER A 23 -8.59 -10.05 9.08
C SER A 23 -9.05 -9.53 7.72
N ASP A 24 -9.73 -10.41 6.97
CA ASP A 24 -10.32 -10.06 5.68
C ASP A 24 -11.27 -8.87 5.78
N VAL A 25 -12.15 -8.89 6.78
CA VAL A 25 -13.15 -7.84 6.98
C VAL A 25 -12.48 -6.49 7.24
N GLU A 26 -11.45 -6.47 8.11
CA GLU A 26 -10.74 -5.25 8.40
C GLU A 26 -10.03 -4.68 7.17
N LEU A 27 -9.37 -5.54 6.41
CA LEU A 27 -8.66 -5.10 5.21
C LEU A 27 -9.62 -4.43 4.24
N ILE A 28 -10.71 -5.11 3.92
CA ILE A 28 -11.69 -4.61 2.94
C ILE A 28 -12.35 -3.33 3.43
N GLU A 29 -12.82 -3.30 4.68
CA GLU A 29 -13.51 -2.14 5.22
C GLU A 29 -12.61 -0.91 5.32
N GLN A 30 -11.38 -1.08 5.79
CA GLN A 30 -10.47 0.05 5.97
C GLN A 30 -10.04 0.64 4.63
N TYR A 31 -9.78 -0.19 3.62
CA TYR A 31 -9.45 0.32 2.29
C TYR A 31 -10.66 0.96 1.61
N ARG A 32 -11.84 0.39 1.80
CA ARG A 32 -13.07 1.01 1.26
C ARG A 32 -13.29 2.40 1.86
N ASN A 33 -13.18 2.51 3.17
CA ASN A 33 -13.34 3.79 3.87
C ASN A 33 -12.28 4.80 3.42
N TYR A 34 -11.04 4.36 3.23
CA TYR A 34 -9.97 5.21 2.74
C TYR A 34 -10.30 5.77 1.36
N TYR A 35 -10.66 4.92 0.41
CA TYR A 35 -10.95 5.36 -0.95
C TYR A 35 -12.17 6.27 -1.00
N GLU A 36 -13.23 5.93 -0.29
CA GLU A 36 -14.45 6.73 -0.27
C GLU A 36 -14.25 8.12 0.35
N SER A 37 -13.35 8.22 1.31
CA SER A 37 -13.08 9.49 2.00
C SER A 37 -12.03 10.35 1.31
N ASN A 38 -11.29 9.82 0.34
CA ASN A 38 -10.12 10.47 -0.21
C ASN A 38 -10.06 10.35 -1.75
N GLU A 39 -11.17 10.65 -2.42
CA GLU A 39 -11.27 10.51 -3.87
C GLU A 39 -10.17 11.26 -4.65
N GLY A 40 -9.79 12.44 -4.17
CA GLY A 40 -8.80 13.27 -4.87
C GLY A 40 -7.37 12.74 -4.86
N ILE A 41 -7.08 11.70 -4.06
CA ILE A 41 -5.75 11.15 -3.92
C ILE A 41 -5.59 9.77 -4.55
N ALA A 42 -6.54 9.34 -5.37
CA ALA A 42 -6.44 8.08 -6.10
C ALA A 42 -5.23 8.05 -7.04
N ASN A 43 -4.67 9.22 -7.37
CA ASN A 43 -3.49 9.34 -8.24
C ASN A 43 -2.16 9.26 -7.49
N PHE A 44 -2.19 9.15 -6.17
CA PHE A 44 -0.95 9.10 -5.38
C PHE A 44 -0.34 7.71 -5.41
N ASN A 45 0.98 7.65 -5.43
CA ASN A 45 1.71 6.41 -5.21
C ASN A 45 1.48 5.92 -3.79
N GLN A 46 1.67 4.62 -3.55
CA GLN A 46 1.35 4.01 -2.27
C GLN A 46 2.57 3.30 -1.69
N LEU A 47 2.79 3.50 -0.40
CA LEU A 47 3.82 2.79 0.37
C LEU A 47 3.12 2.01 1.47
N VAL A 48 3.24 0.68 1.43
CA VAL A 48 2.61 -0.21 2.42
C VAL A 48 3.68 -0.78 3.31
N LEU A 49 3.58 -0.51 4.61
CA LEU A 49 4.55 -0.93 5.61
C LEU A 49 3.92 -1.97 6.54
N PHE A 50 4.65 -3.06 6.79
CA PHE A 50 4.22 -4.09 7.73
C PHE A 50 5.13 -4.06 8.96
N ASP A 51 4.52 -3.90 10.14
CA ASP A 51 5.22 -4.11 11.41
C ASP A 51 5.64 -5.58 11.51
N GLU A 52 6.77 -5.87 12.15
CA GLU A 52 7.25 -7.24 12.34
C GLU A 52 6.23 -8.15 13.03
N ALA A 53 5.41 -7.59 13.93
CA ALA A 53 4.39 -8.34 14.65
C ALA A 53 3.08 -8.49 13.88
N THR A 54 2.99 -7.95 12.66
CA THR A 54 1.76 -8.02 11.86
C THR A 54 1.46 -9.45 11.46
N ILE A 55 0.21 -9.87 11.70
CA ILE A 55 -0.32 -11.17 11.28
C ILE A 55 -1.39 -10.92 10.23
N LEU A 56 -1.18 -11.43 9.02
CA LEU A 56 -2.14 -11.30 7.93
C LEU A 56 -2.93 -12.60 7.81
N ASP A 57 -4.18 -12.57 8.27
CA ASP A 57 -5.10 -13.70 8.21
C ASP A 57 -6.09 -13.42 7.07
N LEU A 58 -5.60 -13.64 5.85
CA LEU A 58 -6.31 -13.22 4.64
C LEU A 58 -6.51 -14.40 3.69
N GLU A 59 -7.69 -14.42 3.06
CA GLU A 59 -8.01 -15.38 2.01
C GLU A 59 -7.80 -14.73 0.63
N MET A 60 -7.72 -15.56 -0.41
CA MET A 60 -7.50 -15.06 -1.77
C MET A 60 -8.63 -14.13 -2.25
N GLU A 61 -9.86 -14.40 -1.84
CA GLU A 61 -11.02 -13.58 -2.18
C GLU A 61 -10.85 -12.14 -1.71
N SER A 62 -10.18 -11.93 -0.59
CA SER A 62 -9.92 -10.57 -0.07
C SER A 62 -8.99 -9.79 -0.97
N PHE A 63 -7.96 -10.45 -1.50
CA PHE A 63 -7.04 -9.81 -2.45
C PHE A 63 -7.78 -9.43 -3.74
N ILE A 64 -8.67 -10.30 -4.22
CA ILE A 64 -9.48 -10.02 -5.41
C ILE A 64 -10.40 -8.81 -5.14
N GLU A 65 -11.04 -8.78 -3.98
CA GLU A 65 -11.96 -7.70 -3.61
C GLU A 65 -11.24 -6.35 -3.52
N VAL A 66 -10.08 -6.31 -2.85
CA VAL A 66 -9.28 -5.08 -2.75
C VAL A 66 -8.77 -4.66 -4.12
N SER A 67 -8.40 -5.61 -4.98
CA SER A 67 -7.95 -5.31 -6.34
C SER A 67 -9.06 -4.69 -7.18
N LYS A 68 -10.27 -5.21 -7.08
CA LYS A 68 -11.44 -4.63 -7.77
C LYS A 68 -11.72 -3.21 -7.29
N MET A 69 -11.66 -3.02 -5.99
CA MET A 69 -11.85 -1.71 -5.36
C MET A 69 -10.81 -0.71 -5.87
N ALA A 70 -9.54 -1.08 -5.83
CA ALA A 70 -8.47 -0.25 -6.35
C ALA A 70 -8.67 0.08 -7.83
N GLY A 71 -9.08 -0.90 -8.63
CA GLY A 71 -9.36 -0.71 -10.05
C GLY A 71 -10.45 0.32 -10.30
N GLU A 72 -11.52 0.30 -9.50
CA GLU A 72 -12.60 1.28 -9.61
C GLU A 72 -12.12 2.71 -9.34
N TYR A 73 -11.29 2.90 -8.32
CA TYR A 73 -10.80 4.23 -7.96
C TYR A 73 -9.64 4.71 -8.83
N LEU A 74 -8.87 3.79 -9.43
CA LEU A 74 -7.71 4.14 -10.26
C LEU A 74 -8.01 4.20 -11.75
N LYS A 75 -9.20 3.81 -12.20
CA LYS A 75 -9.53 3.75 -13.62
C LYS A 75 -9.45 5.09 -14.34
N ASN A 76 -9.60 6.19 -13.61
CA ASN A 76 -9.53 7.55 -14.16
C ASN A 76 -8.19 8.23 -13.86
N SER A 77 -7.20 7.47 -13.37
CA SER A 77 -5.88 8.01 -13.08
C SER A 77 -5.17 8.39 -14.37
N GLU A 78 -4.61 9.59 -14.41
CA GLU A 78 -3.88 10.09 -15.57
C GLU A 78 -2.46 9.57 -15.66
N ARG A 79 -1.97 8.91 -14.61
CA ARG A 79 -0.62 8.37 -14.56
C ARG A 79 -0.61 6.95 -13.99
N SER A 80 0.48 6.22 -14.27
CA SER A 80 0.70 4.93 -13.65
C SER A 80 0.96 5.08 -12.16
N ILE A 81 0.25 4.31 -11.35
CA ILE A 81 0.40 4.32 -9.90
C ILE A 81 1.38 3.23 -9.51
N LYS A 82 2.30 3.56 -8.62
CA LYS A 82 3.24 2.58 -8.06
C LYS A 82 2.86 2.29 -6.61
N THR A 83 2.85 1.01 -6.27
CA THR A 83 2.64 0.56 -4.89
C THR A 83 3.86 -0.24 -4.44
N ALA A 84 4.53 0.24 -3.40
CA ALA A 84 5.68 -0.44 -2.81
C ALA A 84 5.26 -1.09 -1.50
N PHE A 85 5.59 -2.37 -1.34
CA PHE A 85 5.39 -3.11 -0.10
C PHE A 85 6.73 -3.26 0.60
N VAL A 86 6.82 -2.89 1.88
CA VAL A 86 8.04 -3.02 2.65
C VAL A 86 7.84 -4.02 3.78
N THR A 87 8.61 -5.08 3.76
CA THR A 87 8.55 -6.11 4.80
C THR A 87 9.86 -6.88 4.86
N GLU A 88 10.27 -7.25 6.08
CA GLU A 88 11.42 -8.12 6.31
C GLU A 88 11.01 -9.58 6.51
N LYS A 89 9.71 -9.84 6.72
CA LYS A 89 9.21 -11.20 6.94
C LYS A 89 8.92 -11.92 5.65
N THR A 90 9.41 -13.16 5.54
CA THR A 90 9.17 -14.01 4.38
C THR A 90 7.68 -14.22 4.12
N LEU A 91 6.88 -14.42 5.17
CA LEU A 91 5.45 -14.63 5.03
C LEU A 91 4.76 -13.41 4.43
N HIS A 92 5.07 -12.21 4.94
CA HIS A 92 4.51 -10.98 4.40
C HIS A 92 4.91 -10.76 2.95
N LYS A 93 6.15 -11.12 2.60
CA LYS A 93 6.63 -11.03 1.23
C LYS A 93 5.84 -11.95 0.31
N ILE A 94 5.61 -13.20 0.73
CA ILE A 94 4.83 -14.16 -0.05
C ILE A 94 3.41 -13.63 -0.29
N LEU A 95 2.77 -13.10 0.74
CA LEU A 95 1.42 -12.55 0.64
C LEU A 95 1.38 -11.31 -0.26
N SER A 96 2.37 -10.43 -0.14
CA SER A 96 2.48 -9.26 -0.99
C SER A 96 2.69 -9.64 -2.46
N ASP A 97 3.54 -10.61 -2.72
CA ASP A 97 3.80 -11.11 -4.08
C ASP A 97 2.54 -11.77 -4.67
N THR A 98 1.77 -12.48 -3.83
CA THR A 98 0.49 -13.06 -4.26
C THR A 98 -0.50 -11.95 -4.63
N TYR A 99 -0.62 -10.92 -3.81
CA TYR A 99 -1.45 -9.75 -4.12
C TYR A 99 -1.00 -9.08 -5.43
N LYS A 100 0.31 -8.92 -5.61
CA LYS A 100 0.88 -8.36 -6.84
C LYS A 100 0.42 -9.15 -8.06
N SER A 101 0.54 -10.47 -8.04
CA SER A 101 0.17 -11.32 -9.17
C SER A 101 -1.32 -11.18 -9.53
N ILE A 102 -2.18 -11.15 -8.52
CA ILE A 102 -3.62 -10.99 -8.70
C ILE A 102 -3.94 -9.58 -9.24
N SER A 103 -3.34 -8.56 -8.63
CA SER A 103 -3.63 -7.17 -8.96
C SER A 103 -3.08 -6.76 -10.32
N ASP A 104 -1.92 -7.27 -10.73
CA ASP A 104 -1.34 -6.96 -12.04
C ASP A 104 -2.26 -7.43 -13.18
N ALA A 105 -2.99 -8.52 -12.96
CA ALA A 105 -3.97 -9.00 -13.94
C ALA A 105 -5.24 -8.15 -13.98
N LYS A 106 -5.61 -7.51 -12.85
CA LYS A 106 -6.85 -6.73 -12.72
C LYS A 106 -6.65 -5.23 -12.99
N VAL A 107 -5.47 -4.70 -12.66
CA VAL A 107 -5.16 -3.28 -12.78
C VAL A 107 -3.78 -3.13 -13.46
N PRO A 108 -3.69 -3.40 -14.77
CA PRO A 108 -2.39 -3.39 -15.43
C PRO A 108 -1.71 -2.02 -15.50
N ALA A 109 -2.46 -0.92 -15.29
CA ALA A 109 -1.89 0.42 -15.27
C ALA A 109 -1.11 0.74 -14.00
N ALA A 110 -1.18 -0.12 -12.97
CA ALA A 110 -0.47 0.06 -11.71
C ALA A 110 0.68 -0.93 -11.61
N SER A 111 1.81 -0.47 -11.05
CA SER A 111 3.00 -1.30 -10.83
C SER A 111 3.17 -1.56 -9.34
N ARG A 112 3.54 -2.79 -8.98
CA ARG A 112 3.70 -3.20 -7.58
C ARG A 112 5.03 -3.91 -7.41
N LYS A 113 5.71 -3.62 -6.28
CA LYS A 113 7.00 -4.24 -5.99
C LYS A 113 7.21 -4.35 -4.48
N THR A 114 7.91 -5.39 -4.04
CA THR A 114 8.20 -5.66 -2.64
C THR A 114 9.67 -5.33 -2.34
N PHE A 115 9.89 -4.68 -1.19
CA PHE A 115 11.21 -4.25 -0.74
C PHE A 115 11.44 -4.69 0.70
N THR A 116 12.71 -4.74 1.11
CA THR A 116 13.09 -5.09 2.49
C THR A 116 13.34 -3.86 3.36
N ASN A 117 13.46 -2.67 2.76
CA ASN A 117 13.66 -1.44 3.52
C ASN A 117 12.95 -0.25 2.86
N ILE A 118 12.67 0.76 3.67
CA ILE A 118 11.91 1.94 3.24
C ILE A 118 12.70 2.75 2.21
N GLU A 119 14.01 2.88 2.39
CA GLU A 119 14.86 3.69 1.52
C GLU A 119 14.82 3.21 0.07
N ALA A 120 14.92 1.90 -0.12
CA ALA A 120 14.83 1.30 -1.46
C ALA A 120 13.46 1.51 -2.08
N ALA A 121 12.40 1.40 -1.28
CA ALA A 121 11.03 1.61 -1.74
C ALA A 121 10.83 3.06 -2.19
N LEU A 122 11.27 4.03 -1.39
CA LEU A 122 11.14 5.46 -1.72
C LEU A 122 11.90 5.81 -2.98
N LEU A 123 13.07 5.21 -3.18
CA LEU A 123 13.87 5.42 -4.39
C LEU A 123 13.10 4.94 -5.63
N TRP A 124 12.50 3.75 -5.55
CA TRP A 124 11.69 3.22 -6.65
C TRP A 124 10.45 4.05 -6.91
N LEU A 125 9.84 4.60 -5.86
CA LEU A 125 8.66 5.48 -5.97
C LEU A 125 9.02 6.88 -6.47
N GLU A 126 10.32 7.17 -6.61
CA GLU A 126 10.82 8.48 -7.05
C GLU A 126 10.41 9.61 -6.10
N VAL A 127 10.32 9.30 -4.81
CA VAL A 127 10.04 10.30 -3.78
C VAL A 127 11.31 11.07 -3.48
N ASN A 128 11.33 12.32 -3.90
CA ASN A 128 12.47 13.21 -3.64
C ASN A 128 12.26 13.88 -2.29
N SER A 129 12.83 13.28 -1.25
CA SER A 129 12.74 13.80 0.09
C SER A 129 14.15 14.00 0.65
N ASP A 130 14.27 14.94 1.60
CA ASP A 130 15.44 15.00 2.45
C ASP A 130 15.38 13.73 3.30
N ALA A 131 16.07 12.71 2.82
CA ALA A 131 15.78 11.31 3.09
C ALA A 131 15.61 10.95 4.57
N ASN A 132 16.43 11.53 5.45
CA ASN A 132 16.41 11.14 6.86
C ASN A 132 15.16 11.64 7.59
N ASN A 133 14.78 12.89 7.37
CA ASN A 133 13.60 13.47 8.03
C ASN A 133 12.31 12.85 7.50
N PHE A 134 12.23 12.56 6.21
CA PHE A 134 11.04 11.96 5.62
C PHE A 134 10.81 10.54 6.15
N VAL A 135 11.86 9.73 6.22
CA VAL A 135 11.77 8.37 6.76
C VAL A 135 11.34 8.41 8.23
N GLU A 136 11.91 9.31 9.02
CA GLU A 136 11.52 9.47 10.42
C GLU A 136 10.05 9.89 10.56
N ASN A 137 9.58 10.80 9.74
CA ASN A 137 8.19 11.22 9.74
C ASN A 137 7.25 10.05 9.43
N ILE A 138 7.60 9.23 8.45
CA ILE A 138 6.84 8.02 8.12
C ILE A 138 6.77 7.09 9.32
N LYS A 139 7.91 6.86 10.00
CA LYS A 139 7.98 5.92 11.13
C LYS A 139 7.21 6.40 12.36
N THR A 140 7.11 7.71 12.55
CA THR A 140 6.46 8.30 13.74
C THR A 140 4.99 8.66 13.56
N GLU A 141 4.51 8.74 12.35
CA GLU A 141 3.12 9.07 12.03
C GLU A 141 2.11 8.03 12.53
#